data_e72d9976e92bc1dc16f9980f909b3239
#
_entry.id   e72d9976e92bc1dc16f9980f909b3239
#
_cell.length_a   1.000
_cell.length_b   1.000
_cell.length_c   1.000
_cell.angle_alpha   90.00
_cell.angle_beta   90.00
_cell.angle_gamma   90.00
#
_symmetry.space_group_name_H-M   'P 1'
#
loop_
_entity.id
_entity.type
_entity.pdbx_description
1 polymer ?
#
loop_
_entity_poly.entity_id
_entity_poly.type
_entity_poly.pdbx_seq_one_letter_code
_entity_poly.pdbx_strand_id
1 'polypeptide(L)'
;LFLLGLEHAVFPLGRAMAAQLTTPELLGLEGASPTEARDPWSYGWVYAFAFAIGFSTTIAEPALIAVARKAAELSACAIGGVGLRIAVALGVAIGVSLGTFRIVLGAPLHWFIGVGYVVVVVQTLFAPRGIVPLAYDSGGVTTSTVTVPLVAALGLGLAAAIPGGRTLI
;
A
#
# COMPACT_ATOMS: atom_id res chain seq x y z
N LEU A 1 21.12 5.27 13.40
CA LEU A 1 21.01 3.81 13.19
C LEU A 1 19.79 3.48 12.30
N PHE A 2 18.59 3.97 12.59
CA PHE A 2 17.38 3.67 11.82
C PHE A 2 17.51 4.09 10.33
N LEU A 3 17.92 5.33 10.06
CA LEU A 3 18.13 5.81 8.68
C LEU A 3 19.20 5.00 7.93
N LEU A 4 20.29 4.62 8.61
CA LEU A 4 21.31 3.75 8.01
C LEU A 4 20.75 2.37 7.66
N GLY A 5 19.89 1.80 8.52
CA GLY A 5 19.21 0.54 8.23
C GLY A 5 18.28 0.63 7.01
N LEU A 6 17.54 1.73 6.87
CA LEU A 6 16.70 1.98 5.69
C LEU A 6 17.53 2.07 4.41
N GLU A 7 18.61 2.85 4.45
CA GLU A 7 19.45 3.12 3.29
C GLU A 7 20.24 1.88 2.82
N HIS A 8 20.73 1.07 3.75
CA HIS A 8 21.59 -0.09 3.43
C HIS A 8 20.84 -1.42 3.30
N ALA A 9 19.65 -1.54 3.84
CA ALA A 9 18.86 -2.78 3.78
C ALA A 9 17.55 -2.63 3.02
N VAL A 10 16.68 -1.72 3.43
CA VAL A 10 15.30 -1.67 2.92
C VAL A 10 15.23 -1.07 1.51
N PHE A 11 15.94 0.02 1.24
CA PHE A 11 15.92 0.64 -0.10
C PHE A 11 16.60 -0.21 -1.18
N PRO A 12 17.75 -0.85 -0.97
CA PRO A 12 18.29 -1.81 -1.92
C PRO A 12 17.35 -2.98 -2.21
N LEU A 13 16.72 -3.52 -1.15
CA LEU A 13 15.73 -4.59 -1.29
C LEU A 13 14.54 -4.13 -2.16
N GLY A 14 13.96 -2.98 -1.85
CA GLY A 14 12.84 -2.42 -2.63
C GLY A 14 13.19 -2.20 -4.10
N ARG A 15 14.39 -1.71 -4.38
CA ARG A 15 14.90 -1.55 -5.77
C ARG A 15 15.07 -2.89 -6.48
N ALA A 16 15.63 -3.88 -5.79
CA ALA A 16 15.80 -5.23 -6.34
C ALA A 16 14.45 -5.88 -6.66
N MET A 17 13.48 -5.76 -5.74
CA MET A 17 12.11 -6.24 -5.95
C MET A 17 11.45 -5.53 -7.14
N ALA A 18 11.52 -4.21 -7.21
CA ALA A 18 10.96 -3.45 -8.32
C ALA A 18 11.61 -3.82 -9.66
N ALA A 19 12.93 -3.98 -9.70
CA ALA A 19 13.64 -4.38 -10.91
C ALA A 19 13.20 -5.77 -11.40
N GLN A 20 13.02 -6.72 -10.51
CA GLN A 20 12.54 -8.06 -10.85
C GLN A 20 11.08 -8.06 -11.32
N LEU A 21 10.22 -7.27 -10.66
CA LEU A 21 8.80 -7.17 -11.00
C LEU A 21 8.53 -6.46 -12.32
N THR A 22 9.49 -5.68 -12.81
CA THR A 22 9.39 -4.93 -14.07
C THR A 22 10.21 -5.54 -15.18
N THR A 23 10.68 -6.79 -15.04
CA THR A 23 11.36 -7.49 -16.13
C THR A 23 10.39 -7.76 -17.29
N PRO A 24 10.81 -7.59 -18.55
CA PRO A 24 9.97 -7.85 -19.72
C PRO A 24 9.40 -9.28 -19.75
N GLU A 25 10.17 -10.25 -19.27
CA GLU A 25 9.75 -11.66 -19.16
C GLU A 25 8.53 -11.82 -18.24
N LEU A 26 8.55 -11.21 -17.05
CA LEU A 26 7.46 -11.31 -16.08
C LEU A 26 6.21 -10.54 -16.53
N LEU A 27 6.40 -9.45 -17.26
CA LEU A 27 5.31 -8.63 -17.80
C LEU A 27 4.73 -9.19 -19.11
N GLY A 28 5.35 -10.23 -19.70
CA GLY A 28 4.96 -10.75 -21.01
C GLY A 28 5.21 -9.79 -22.17
N LEU A 29 6.12 -8.87 -22.00
CA LEU A 29 6.45 -7.80 -22.95
C LEU A 29 7.70 -8.10 -23.79
N GLU A 30 8.06 -9.38 -23.95
CA GLU A 30 9.16 -9.80 -24.82
C GLU A 30 8.87 -9.42 -26.28
N GLY A 31 9.61 -8.43 -26.79
CA GLY A 31 9.41 -7.92 -28.15
C GLY A 31 8.27 -6.89 -28.30
N ALA A 32 7.68 -6.46 -27.22
CA ALA A 32 6.61 -5.45 -27.23
C ALA A 32 7.11 -4.06 -27.68
N SER A 33 6.25 -3.33 -28.35
CA SER A 33 6.51 -1.93 -28.74
C SER A 33 6.60 -1.01 -27.50
N PRO A 34 7.26 0.16 -27.61
CA PRO A 34 7.32 1.13 -26.49
C PRO A 34 5.95 1.61 -25.99
N THR A 35 4.92 1.46 -26.80
CA THR A 35 3.52 1.81 -26.45
C THR A 35 2.88 0.75 -25.58
N GLU A 36 3.12 -0.53 -25.85
CA GLU A 36 2.63 -1.66 -25.06
C GLU A 36 3.32 -1.74 -23.69
N ALA A 37 4.60 -1.35 -23.62
CA ALA A 37 5.33 -1.22 -22.37
C ALA A 37 4.80 -0.10 -21.44
N ARG A 38 3.93 0.78 -21.94
CA ARG A 38 3.26 1.83 -21.16
C ARG A 38 1.82 1.50 -20.79
N ASP A 39 1.30 0.35 -21.22
CA ASP A 39 -0.06 -0.04 -20.89
C ASP A 39 -0.14 -0.42 -19.39
N PRO A 40 -0.92 0.32 -18.57
CA PRO A 40 -1.08 0.04 -17.14
C PRO A 40 -1.58 -1.38 -16.86
N TRP A 41 -2.31 -1.98 -17.78
CA TRP A 41 -2.86 -3.34 -17.62
C TRP A 41 -1.79 -4.43 -17.68
N SER A 42 -0.67 -4.19 -18.34
CA SER A 42 0.46 -5.12 -18.39
C SER A 42 1.15 -5.31 -17.03
N TYR A 43 0.93 -4.39 -16.08
CA TYR A 43 1.51 -4.42 -14.74
C TYR A 43 0.64 -5.13 -13.69
N GLY A 44 -0.27 -6.01 -14.11
CA GLY A 44 -1.18 -6.72 -13.21
C GLY A 44 -0.48 -7.45 -12.06
N TRP A 45 0.64 -8.13 -12.34
CA TRP A 45 1.46 -8.82 -11.34
C TRP A 45 2.09 -7.86 -10.32
N VAL A 46 2.48 -6.66 -10.74
CA VAL A 46 3.02 -5.63 -9.85
C VAL A 46 1.95 -5.18 -8.86
N TYR A 47 0.71 -5.00 -9.32
CA TYR A 47 -0.41 -4.63 -8.45
C TYR A 47 -0.79 -5.75 -7.49
N ALA A 48 -0.80 -7.00 -7.97
CA ALA A 48 -1.05 -8.16 -7.12
C ALA A 48 0.03 -8.32 -6.03
N PHE A 49 1.29 -8.11 -6.38
CA PHE A 49 2.41 -8.13 -5.44
C PHE A 49 2.32 -6.99 -4.42
N ALA A 50 2.02 -5.77 -4.87
CA ALA A 50 1.81 -4.61 -4.00
C ALA A 50 0.64 -4.83 -3.02
N PHE A 51 -0.44 -5.43 -3.50
CA PHE A 51 -1.57 -5.86 -2.67
C PHE A 51 -1.13 -6.88 -1.62
N ALA A 52 -0.40 -7.93 -2.02
CA ALA A 52 0.07 -8.98 -1.12
C ALA A 52 1.00 -8.43 -0.03
N ILE A 53 1.92 -7.52 -0.38
CA ILE A 53 2.78 -6.84 0.61
C ILE A 53 1.94 -6.01 1.57
N GLY A 54 1.05 -5.14 1.08
CA GLY A 54 0.21 -4.31 1.91
C GLY A 54 -0.65 -5.13 2.87
N PHE A 55 -1.23 -6.23 2.38
CA PHE A 55 -2.03 -7.13 3.19
C PHE A 55 -1.21 -7.86 4.26
N SER A 56 -0.10 -8.51 3.86
CA SER A 56 0.69 -9.36 4.76
C SER A 56 1.40 -8.55 5.85
N THR A 57 1.97 -7.40 5.51
CA THR A 57 2.61 -6.53 6.50
C THR A 57 1.61 -5.99 7.50
N THR A 58 0.43 -5.58 7.04
CA THR A 58 -0.60 -5.01 7.91
C THR A 58 -1.24 -6.06 8.82
N ILE A 59 -1.57 -7.24 8.31
CA ILE A 59 -2.22 -8.28 9.13
C ILE A 59 -1.28 -8.83 10.21
N ALA A 60 0.03 -8.79 9.96
CA ALA A 60 1.07 -9.20 10.90
C ALA A 60 1.47 -8.10 11.91
N GLU A 61 0.94 -6.86 11.75
CA GLU A 61 1.30 -5.70 12.56
C GLU A 61 0.95 -5.90 14.04
N PRO A 62 1.95 -5.92 14.96
CA PRO A 62 1.68 -6.17 16.39
C PRO A 62 0.79 -5.09 17.03
N ALA A 63 0.95 -3.84 16.60
CA ALA A 63 0.16 -2.72 17.13
C ALA A 63 -1.31 -2.85 16.72
N LEU A 64 -1.60 -3.24 15.48
CA LEU A 64 -2.97 -3.52 15.02
C LEU A 64 -3.59 -4.71 15.78
N ILE A 65 -2.80 -5.73 16.09
CA ILE A 65 -3.26 -6.88 16.90
C ILE A 65 -3.69 -6.41 18.30
N ALA A 66 -2.89 -5.54 18.92
CA ALA A 66 -3.19 -5.01 20.26
C ALA A 66 -4.49 -4.15 20.25
N VAL A 67 -4.63 -3.25 19.29
CA VAL A 67 -5.83 -2.42 19.11
C VAL A 67 -7.06 -3.29 18.86
N ALA A 68 -6.96 -4.27 17.98
CA ALA A 68 -8.08 -5.15 17.64
C ALA A 68 -8.55 -6.01 18.84
N ARG A 69 -7.62 -6.50 19.66
CA ARG A 69 -7.94 -7.19 20.91
C ARG A 69 -8.65 -6.27 21.90
N LYS A 70 -8.13 -5.06 22.07
CA LYS A 70 -8.73 -4.09 22.99
C LYS A 70 -10.12 -3.63 22.55
N ALA A 71 -10.32 -3.43 21.26
CA ALA A 71 -11.62 -3.11 20.69
C ALA A 71 -12.64 -4.26 20.93
N ALA A 72 -12.23 -5.51 20.76
CA ALA A 72 -13.08 -6.67 21.03
C ALA A 72 -13.48 -6.76 22.52
N GLU A 73 -12.53 -6.54 23.44
CA GLU A 73 -12.81 -6.51 24.89
C GLU A 73 -13.81 -5.41 25.26
N LEU A 74 -13.58 -4.18 24.80
CA LEU A 74 -14.43 -3.04 25.15
C LEU A 74 -15.82 -3.09 24.52
N SER A 75 -15.96 -3.72 23.37
CA SER A 75 -17.24 -3.88 22.66
C SER A 75 -18.02 -5.14 23.09
N ALA A 76 -17.59 -5.84 24.15
CA ALA A 76 -18.15 -7.13 24.55
C ALA A 76 -18.26 -8.13 23.37
N CYS A 77 -17.22 -8.18 22.53
CA CYS A 77 -17.12 -9.00 21.31
C CYS A 77 -18.09 -8.61 20.17
N ALA A 78 -18.77 -7.47 20.25
CA ALA A 78 -19.60 -6.98 19.15
C ALA A 78 -18.73 -6.63 17.92
N ILE A 79 -17.49 -6.21 18.15
CA ILE A 79 -16.48 -6.00 17.09
C ILE A 79 -15.52 -7.19 17.17
N GLY A 80 -15.54 -8.06 16.15
CA GLY A 80 -14.61 -9.17 16.04
C GLY A 80 -13.20 -8.69 15.77
N GLY A 81 -12.25 -8.97 16.66
CA GLY A 81 -10.86 -8.52 16.51
C GLY A 81 -10.19 -9.02 15.22
N VAL A 82 -10.52 -10.23 14.77
CA VAL A 82 -10.03 -10.77 13.49
C VAL A 82 -10.65 -10.03 12.30
N GLY A 83 -11.95 -9.76 12.36
CA GLY A 83 -12.67 -9.01 11.32
C GLY A 83 -12.10 -7.60 11.14
N LEU A 84 -11.81 -6.90 12.24
CA LEU A 84 -11.18 -5.58 12.20
C LEU A 84 -9.80 -5.63 11.53
N ARG A 85 -8.95 -6.59 11.89
CA ARG A 85 -7.62 -6.77 11.31
C ARG A 85 -7.68 -7.03 9.80
N ILE A 86 -8.57 -7.92 9.37
CA ILE A 86 -8.76 -8.23 7.93
C ILE A 86 -9.26 -6.98 7.18
N ALA A 87 -10.24 -6.26 7.74
CA ALA A 87 -10.76 -5.06 7.11
C ALA A 87 -9.68 -3.97 6.92
N VAL A 88 -8.87 -3.73 7.95
CA VAL A 88 -7.75 -2.78 7.88
C VAL A 88 -6.69 -3.25 6.89
N ALA A 89 -6.31 -4.54 6.93
CA ALA A 89 -5.32 -5.11 6.01
C ALA A 89 -5.77 -5.03 4.54
N LEU A 90 -7.05 -5.28 4.26
CA LEU A 90 -7.62 -5.11 2.92
C LEU A 90 -7.59 -3.64 2.49
N GLY A 91 -7.94 -2.71 3.37
CA GLY A 91 -7.89 -1.28 3.08
C GLY A 91 -6.48 -0.81 2.70
N VAL A 92 -5.47 -1.22 3.49
CA VAL A 92 -4.06 -0.90 3.20
C VAL A 92 -3.59 -1.57 1.90
N ALA A 93 -3.94 -2.85 1.68
CA ALA A 93 -3.58 -3.58 0.47
C ALA A 93 -4.13 -2.89 -0.80
N ILE A 94 -5.39 -2.49 -0.77
CA ILE A 94 -6.01 -1.72 -1.86
C ILE A 94 -5.30 -0.36 -2.04
N GLY A 95 -5.02 0.35 -0.94
CA GLY A 95 -4.33 1.63 -0.97
C GLY A 95 -2.93 1.54 -1.59
N VAL A 96 -2.14 0.52 -1.22
CA VAL A 96 -0.79 0.29 -1.77
C VAL A 96 -0.87 -0.08 -3.25
N SER A 97 -1.83 -0.94 -3.63
CA SER A 97 -2.05 -1.32 -5.03
C SER A 97 -2.47 -0.11 -5.90
N LEU A 98 -3.36 0.74 -5.40
CA LEU A 98 -3.72 2.00 -6.07
C LEU A 98 -2.54 2.98 -6.16
N GLY A 99 -1.70 3.02 -5.13
CA GLY A 99 -0.46 3.80 -5.14
C GLY A 99 0.51 3.35 -6.23
N THR A 100 0.69 2.04 -6.42
CA THR A 100 1.51 1.49 -7.50
C THR A 100 0.89 1.73 -8.88
N PHE A 101 -0.43 1.56 -9.02
CA PHE A 101 -1.16 1.90 -10.24
C PHE A 101 -0.96 3.36 -10.65
N ARG A 102 -1.02 4.27 -9.70
CA ARG A 102 -0.74 5.70 -9.93
C ARG A 102 0.67 5.92 -10.49
N ILE A 103 1.70 5.22 -9.93
CA ILE A 103 3.09 5.35 -10.38
C ILE A 103 3.21 4.90 -11.85
N VAL A 104 2.61 3.77 -12.19
CA VAL A 104 2.62 3.23 -13.57
C VAL A 104 1.90 4.19 -14.53
N LEU A 105 0.76 4.73 -14.11
CA LEU A 105 -0.03 5.67 -14.91
C LEU A 105 0.66 7.05 -15.10
N GLY A 106 1.61 7.37 -14.22
CA GLY A 106 2.26 8.68 -14.24
C GLY A 106 1.37 9.82 -13.72
N ALA A 107 0.31 9.49 -12.98
CA ALA A 107 -0.65 10.49 -12.53
C ALA A 107 -0.14 11.27 -11.31
N PRO A 108 -0.44 12.59 -11.22
CA PRO A 108 0.03 13.42 -10.12
C PRO A 108 -0.62 13.03 -8.79
N LEU A 109 0.19 13.02 -7.73
CA LEU A 109 -0.18 12.52 -6.39
C LEU A 109 -1.37 13.25 -5.77
N HIS A 110 -1.46 14.55 -5.97
CA HIS A 110 -2.47 15.39 -5.33
C HIS A 110 -3.91 15.00 -5.71
N TRP A 111 -4.15 14.53 -6.93
CA TRP A 111 -5.46 14.06 -7.35
C TRP A 111 -5.89 12.79 -6.59
N PHE A 112 -4.98 11.82 -6.46
CA PHE A 112 -5.26 10.58 -5.72
C PHE A 112 -5.50 10.85 -4.23
N ILE A 113 -4.70 11.74 -3.64
CA ILE A 113 -4.89 12.16 -2.24
C ILE A 113 -6.25 12.89 -2.11
N GLY A 114 -6.55 13.84 -2.99
CA GLY A 114 -7.80 14.60 -2.94
C GLY A 114 -9.03 13.70 -3.04
N VAL A 115 -9.07 12.80 -4.01
CA VAL A 115 -10.16 11.82 -4.16
C VAL A 115 -10.25 10.91 -2.93
N GLY A 116 -9.10 10.41 -2.43
CA GLY A 116 -9.05 9.59 -1.22
C GLY A 116 -9.67 10.30 -0.01
N TYR A 117 -9.33 11.56 0.22
CA TYR A 117 -9.94 12.34 1.31
C TYR A 117 -11.45 12.55 1.13
N VAL A 118 -11.91 12.82 -0.08
CA VAL A 118 -13.35 12.94 -0.37
C VAL A 118 -14.08 11.63 -0.02
N VAL A 119 -13.53 10.49 -0.44
CA VAL A 119 -14.09 9.17 -0.12
C VAL A 119 -14.15 8.95 1.39
N VAL A 120 -13.06 9.25 2.12
CA VAL A 120 -13.03 9.09 3.58
C VAL A 120 -14.03 10.00 4.28
N VAL A 121 -14.17 11.24 3.85
CA VAL A 121 -15.17 12.19 4.41
C VAL A 121 -16.59 11.65 4.17
N VAL A 122 -16.89 11.22 2.96
CA VAL A 122 -18.21 10.65 2.63
C VAL A 122 -18.48 9.40 3.47
N GLN A 123 -17.54 8.47 3.57
CA GLN A 123 -17.67 7.29 4.42
C GLN A 123 -17.91 7.66 5.90
N THR A 124 -17.20 8.66 6.41
CA THR A 124 -17.32 9.11 7.79
C THR A 124 -18.71 9.68 8.09
N LEU A 125 -19.33 10.36 7.12
CA LEU A 125 -20.69 10.90 7.28
C LEU A 125 -21.77 9.81 7.42
N PHE A 126 -21.56 8.67 6.77
CA PHE A 126 -22.48 7.52 6.81
C PHE A 126 -22.11 6.49 7.88
N ALA A 127 -20.92 6.55 8.47
CA ALA A 127 -20.44 5.59 9.44
C ALA A 127 -21.09 5.79 10.82
N PRO A 128 -21.37 4.69 11.57
CA PRO A 128 -21.78 4.78 12.95
C PRO A 128 -20.74 5.52 13.81
N ARG A 129 -21.19 6.48 14.61
CA ARG A 129 -20.31 7.37 15.41
C ARG A 129 -19.33 6.61 16.31
N GLY A 130 -19.71 5.43 16.80
CA GLY A 130 -18.86 4.61 17.67
C GLY A 130 -17.68 3.94 16.95
N ILE A 131 -17.77 3.74 15.62
CA ILE A 131 -16.72 3.07 14.84
C ILE A 131 -15.71 4.08 14.28
N VAL A 132 -16.12 5.32 14.07
CA VAL A 132 -15.27 6.35 13.46
C VAL A 132 -13.92 6.54 14.17
N PRO A 133 -13.87 6.74 15.50
CA PRO A 133 -12.59 6.87 16.20
C PRO A 133 -11.69 5.64 16.05
N LEU A 134 -12.27 4.44 16.12
CA LEU A 134 -11.54 3.19 15.98
C LEU A 134 -10.97 3.02 14.57
N ALA A 135 -11.72 3.41 13.54
CA ALA A 135 -11.27 3.36 12.15
C ALA A 135 -10.08 4.29 11.90
N TYR A 136 -10.13 5.52 12.39
CA TYR A 136 -9.02 6.48 12.27
C TYR A 136 -7.79 6.05 13.07
N ASP A 137 -7.98 5.55 14.29
CA ASP A 137 -6.90 5.04 15.13
C ASP A 137 -6.22 3.82 14.49
N SER A 138 -7.01 2.88 13.98
CA SER A 138 -6.48 1.71 13.27
C SER A 138 -5.66 2.10 12.03
N GLY A 139 -6.07 3.12 11.28
CA GLY A 139 -5.30 3.66 10.16
C GLY A 139 -3.95 4.25 10.60
N GLY A 140 -3.93 5.02 11.69
CA GLY A 140 -2.69 5.57 12.26
C GLY A 140 -1.73 4.52 12.78
N VAL A 141 -2.26 3.48 13.43
CA VAL A 141 -1.47 2.39 14.02
C VAL A 141 -0.79 1.50 12.97
N THR A 142 -1.37 1.38 11.77
CA THR A 142 -0.76 0.58 10.67
C THR A 142 0.45 1.26 10.01
N THR A 143 0.75 2.51 10.35
CA THR A 143 1.96 3.21 9.89
C THR A 143 3.17 2.81 10.73
N SER A 144 3.62 1.57 10.59
CA SER A 144 4.73 1.03 11.38
C SER A 144 6.11 1.33 10.81
N THR A 145 7.12 1.09 11.64
CA THR A 145 8.53 1.21 11.25
C THR A 145 8.98 0.19 10.19
N VAL A 146 8.17 -0.79 9.86
CA VAL A 146 8.45 -1.82 8.85
C VAL A 146 7.60 -1.60 7.60
N THR A 147 6.29 -1.46 7.76
CA THR A 147 5.35 -1.35 6.63
C THR A 147 5.63 -0.12 5.78
N VAL A 148 5.78 1.06 6.40
CA VAL A 148 5.99 2.31 5.67
C VAL A 148 7.31 2.33 4.88
N PRO A 149 8.47 1.97 5.47
CA PRO A 149 9.71 1.93 4.70
C PRO A 149 9.70 0.90 3.56
N LEU A 150 9.07 -0.26 3.77
CA LEU A 150 9.00 -1.29 2.74
C LEU A 150 8.15 -0.83 1.54
N VAL A 151 6.98 -0.26 1.81
CA VAL A 151 6.09 0.29 0.78
C VAL A 151 6.75 1.48 0.08
N ALA A 152 7.42 2.36 0.82
CA ALA A 152 8.16 3.48 0.25
C ALA A 152 9.32 2.99 -0.65
N ALA A 153 10.08 1.97 -0.21
CA ALA A 153 11.17 1.39 -1.00
C ALA A 153 10.66 0.75 -2.30
N LEU A 154 9.52 0.04 -2.24
CA LEU A 154 8.87 -0.52 -3.43
C LEU A 154 8.43 0.60 -4.39
N GLY A 155 7.76 1.64 -3.86
CA GLY A 155 7.28 2.76 -4.67
C GLY A 155 8.42 3.53 -5.35
N LEU A 156 9.49 3.84 -4.62
CA LEU A 156 10.70 4.48 -5.16
C LEU A 156 11.41 3.60 -6.20
N GLY A 157 11.48 2.29 -5.92
CA GLY A 157 12.05 1.32 -6.85
C GLY A 157 11.26 1.25 -8.17
N LEU A 158 9.93 1.18 -8.09
CA LEU A 158 9.05 1.18 -9.27
C LEU A 158 9.15 2.49 -10.05
N ALA A 159 9.12 3.63 -9.36
CA ALA A 159 9.28 4.93 -10.02
C ALA A 159 10.63 5.08 -10.72
N ALA A 160 11.69 4.43 -10.24
CA ALA A 160 13.00 4.41 -10.88
C ALA A 160 13.08 3.44 -12.07
N ALA A 161 12.30 2.34 -12.05
CA ALA A 161 12.31 1.29 -13.06
C ALA A 161 11.41 1.60 -14.27
N ILE A 162 10.29 2.32 -14.03
CA ILE A 162 9.31 2.62 -15.09
C ILE A 162 9.75 3.83 -15.91
N PRO A 163 9.67 3.77 -17.27
CA PRO A 163 9.98 4.89 -18.13
C PRO A 163 9.09 6.12 -17.84
N GLY A 164 9.69 7.23 -17.45
CA GLY A 164 8.96 8.45 -17.05
C GLY A 164 8.64 8.58 -15.58
N GLY A 165 8.90 7.56 -14.76
CA GLY A 165 8.61 7.57 -13.33
C GLY A 165 9.43 8.58 -12.50
N ARG A 166 10.63 8.95 -12.97
CA ARG A 166 11.52 9.91 -12.28
C ARG A 166 10.97 11.33 -12.16
N THR A 167 10.00 11.69 -12.95
CA THR A 167 9.36 13.02 -12.91
C THR A 167 8.21 13.10 -11.88
N LEU A 168 7.94 12.01 -11.19
CA LEU A 168 6.80 11.87 -10.27
C LEU A 168 7.19 11.94 -8.78
N ILE A 169 8.50 12.09 -8.50
CA ILE A 169 9.05 12.14 -7.13
C ILE A 169 9.47 13.57 -6.78
#